data_4a1cee62b2119079ba004907a6d78be6
#
_entry.id   4a1cee62b2119079ba004907a6d78be6
#
_cell.length_a   1.000
_cell.length_b   1.000
_cell.length_c   1.000
_cell.angle_alpha   90.00
_cell.angle_beta   90.00
_cell.angle_gamma   90.00
#
_symmetry.space_group_name_H-M   'P 1'
#
loop_
_entity.id
_entity.type
_entity.pdbx_description
1 polymer ?
#
loop_
_entity_poly.entity_id
_entity_poly.type
_entity_poly.pdbx_seq_one_letter_code
_entity_poly.pdbx_strand_id
1 'polypeptide(L)'
;MRRFWIVLLCVLTLSGCGQKPPIPTPPSDPPAPEVETPAVPEEPAVPETAPSRPERAGVVFSVEGEEELVPCALYTGDGYSIYLPEEDWPAPTHSEDGGVPTDLWVSAYNDDVWLKVSHYRDMTAPEAREEFARSSGAEFEDLMGGEPGDPLTAIYPEKHFLSFLSVEDGTSGTYILSWQVSFEAAEGYGARLDTIVSTFQAAP
;
A
#
# COMPACT_ATOMS: atom_id res chain seq x y z
N MET A 1 -35.87 -21.59 -10.93
CA MET A 1 -35.91 -22.31 -12.22
C MET A 1 -35.37 -21.40 -13.33
N ARG A 2 -34.41 -21.87 -14.04
CA ARG A 2 -33.76 -21.56 -15.32
C ARG A 2 -32.31 -21.15 -15.20
N ARG A 3 -31.49 -22.16 -15.39
CA ARG A 3 -30.05 -22.15 -15.69
C ARG A 3 -29.87 -21.55 -17.09
N PHE A 4 -28.89 -20.64 -17.25
CA PHE A 4 -28.32 -20.35 -18.57
C PHE A 4 -26.80 -20.57 -18.48
N TRP A 5 -26.39 -21.68 -19.07
CA TRP A 5 -25.02 -21.98 -19.43
C TRP A 5 -24.73 -21.26 -20.75
N ILE A 6 -23.68 -20.46 -20.78
CA ILE A 6 -23.06 -20.05 -22.05
C ILE A 6 -21.63 -20.57 -22.02
N VAL A 7 -21.42 -21.64 -22.79
CA VAL A 7 -20.12 -22.17 -23.18
C VAL A 7 -19.65 -21.30 -24.35
N LEU A 8 -18.53 -20.58 -24.18
CA LEU A 8 -17.84 -19.94 -25.30
C LEU A 8 -16.53 -20.68 -25.55
N LEU A 9 -16.55 -21.44 -26.64
CA LEU A 9 -15.44 -22.16 -27.24
C LEU A 9 -14.61 -21.14 -28.05
N CYS A 10 -13.35 -20.88 -27.69
CA CYS A 10 -12.42 -20.16 -28.56
C CYS A 10 -11.25 -21.03 -28.97
N VAL A 11 -11.14 -21.14 -30.26
CA VAL A 11 -10.30 -21.96 -31.11
C VAL A 11 -8.85 -21.49 -31.06
N LEU A 12 -7.94 -22.48 -30.88
CA LEU A 12 -6.50 -22.38 -31.11
C LEU A 12 -6.19 -22.14 -32.58
N THR A 13 -5.39 -21.12 -32.87
CA THR A 13 -4.65 -21.05 -34.15
C THR A 13 -3.17 -21.06 -33.87
N LEU A 14 -2.54 -22.16 -34.22
CA LEU A 14 -1.11 -22.36 -34.41
C LEU A 14 -0.71 -21.77 -35.77
N SER A 15 0.37 -20.96 -35.79
CA SER A 15 1.21 -20.69 -36.99
C SER A 15 2.36 -19.82 -36.50
N GLY A 16 3.62 -20.03 -36.79
CA GLY A 16 4.38 -20.86 -37.63
C GLY A 16 5.85 -20.52 -37.38
N CYS A 17 6.68 -21.56 -37.41
CA CYS A 17 8.14 -21.43 -37.34
C CYS A 17 8.70 -20.75 -38.58
N GLY A 18 9.40 -19.63 -38.40
CA GLY A 18 10.28 -19.06 -39.39
C GLY A 18 11.75 -19.28 -38.99
N GLN A 19 12.39 -20.29 -39.57
CA GLN A 19 13.83 -20.49 -39.44
C GLN A 19 14.54 -19.46 -40.34
N LYS A 20 15.39 -18.63 -39.72
CA LYS A 20 16.30 -17.73 -40.41
C LYS A 20 17.59 -18.49 -40.75
N PRO A 21 18.10 -18.41 -42.01
CA PRO A 21 19.33 -19.11 -42.39
C PRO A 21 20.56 -18.52 -41.69
N PRO A 22 21.62 -19.33 -41.44
CA PRO A 22 22.84 -18.88 -40.76
C PRO A 22 23.63 -17.92 -41.62
N ILE A 23 24.05 -16.82 -41.04
CA ILE A 23 25.00 -15.86 -41.63
C ILE A 23 26.41 -16.45 -41.49
N PRO A 24 27.24 -16.47 -42.54
CA PRO A 24 28.63 -16.94 -42.43
C PRO A 24 29.45 -16.00 -41.57
N THR A 25 30.14 -16.57 -40.58
CA THR A 25 31.10 -15.88 -39.71
C THR A 25 32.37 -15.51 -40.47
N PRO A 26 32.83 -14.26 -40.45
CA PRO A 26 34.15 -13.92 -40.96
C PRO A 26 35.28 -14.47 -40.05
N PRO A 27 36.45 -14.73 -40.57
CA PRO A 27 37.57 -15.29 -39.82
C PRO A 27 38.04 -14.36 -38.72
N SER A 28 38.27 -14.92 -37.55
CA SER A 28 38.80 -14.20 -36.37
C SER A 28 40.23 -13.74 -36.60
N ASP A 29 40.48 -12.46 -36.41
CA ASP A 29 41.80 -11.90 -36.27
C ASP A 29 42.49 -12.38 -34.98
N PRO A 30 43.83 -12.53 -34.96
CA PRO A 30 44.55 -12.96 -33.79
C PRO A 30 44.44 -11.93 -32.66
N PRO A 31 44.44 -12.37 -31.37
CA PRO A 31 44.23 -11.49 -30.23
C PRO A 31 45.45 -10.51 -30.11
N ALA A 32 45.11 -9.23 -30.01
CA ALA A 32 46.03 -8.19 -29.63
C ALA A 32 46.50 -8.40 -28.17
N PRO A 33 47.75 -8.03 -27.82
CA PRO A 33 48.25 -8.21 -26.47
C PRO A 33 47.42 -7.39 -25.48
N GLU A 34 46.96 -8.10 -24.43
CA GLU A 34 46.22 -7.57 -23.32
C GLU A 34 47.09 -6.57 -22.53
N VAL A 35 46.75 -5.30 -22.63
CA VAL A 35 47.35 -4.27 -21.79
C VAL A 35 46.66 -4.35 -20.44
N GLU A 36 47.37 -4.85 -19.44
CA GLU A 36 46.89 -4.81 -18.05
C GLU A 36 46.68 -3.35 -17.62
N THR A 37 45.43 -2.95 -17.59
CA THR A 37 45.00 -1.69 -16.96
C THR A 37 45.12 -1.89 -15.43
N PRO A 38 45.89 -1.03 -14.72
CA PRO A 38 45.96 -1.13 -13.27
C PRO A 38 44.57 -0.98 -12.68
N ALA A 39 44.20 -1.93 -11.79
CA ALA A 39 42.96 -1.89 -11.05
C ALA A 39 42.86 -0.57 -10.27
N VAL A 40 41.91 0.27 -10.65
CA VAL A 40 41.49 1.42 -9.86
C VAL A 40 40.88 0.84 -8.58
N PRO A 41 41.30 1.25 -7.36
CA PRO A 41 40.65 0.81 -6.14
C PRO A 41 39.17 1.18 -6.22
N GLU A 42 38.31 0.20 -6.14
CA GLU A 42 36.86 0.40 -5.98
C GLU A 42 36.64 1.16 -4.68
N GLU A 43 36.29 2.45 -4.80
CA GLU A 43 35.80 3.25 -3.68
C GLU A 43 34.56 2.53 -3.12
N PRO A 44 34.51 2.28 -1.79
CA PRO A 44 33.37 1.56 -1.20
C PRO A 44 32.09 2.30 -1.56
N ALA A 45 31.18 1.62 -2.26
CA ALA A 45 29.88 2.15 -2.62
C ALA A 45 29.21 2.67 -1.35
N VAL A 46 29.02 3.99 -1.27
CA VAL A 46 28.20 4.64 -0.24
C VAL A 46 26.82 4.04 -0.41
N PRO A 47 26.20 3.45 0.64
CA PRO A 47 24.86 2.93 0.52
C PRO A 47 23.96 4.06 0.03
N GLU A 48 23.35 3.86 -1.13
CA GLU A 48 22.41 4.79 -1.74
C GLU A 48 21.21 4.91 -0.78
N THR A 49 21.22 5.98 0.02
CA THR A 49 20.14 6.28 0.95
C THR A 49 18.89 6.43 0.09
N ALA A 50 17.87 5.59 0.32
CA ALA A 50 16.59 5.69 -0.37
C ALA A 50 16.12 7.15 -0.33
N PRO A 51 15.59 7.70 -1.45
CA PRO A 51 15.21 9.11 -1.51
C PRO A 51 14.20 9.42 -0.41
N SER A 52 14.58 10.30 0.50
CA SER A 52 13.70 10.72 1.59
C SER A 52 12.49 11.43 0.97
N ARG A 53 11.28 11.02 1.40
CA ARG A 53 10.04 11.69 1.00
C ARG A 53 10.08 13.16 1.47
N PRO A 54 9.61 14.12 0.67
CA PRO A 54 9.58 15.53 1.07
C PRO A 54 8.64 15.72 2.28
N GLU A 55 8.99 16.65 3.18
CA GLU A 55 8.17 16.97 4.36
C GLU A 55 6.76 17.45 4.01
N ARG A 56 6.58 17.99 2.80
CA ARG A 56 5.28 18.44 2.26
C ARG A 56 5.13 18.03 0.81
N ALA A 57 3.92 17.62 0.45
CA ALA A 57 3.56 17.29 -0.92
C ALA A 57 2.12 17.73 -1.22
N GLY A 58 1.83 18.02 -2.49
CA GLY A 58 0.46 18.09 -2.97
C GLY A 58 -0.04 16.68 -3.26
N VAL A 59 -1.16 16.31 -2.65
CA VAL A 59 -1.85 15.04 -2.92
C VAL A 59 -3.15 15.35 -3.65
N VAL A 60 -3.42 14.62 -4.73
CA VAL A 60 -4.67 14.78 -5.49
C VAL A 60 -5.75 13.94 -4.84
N PHE A 61 -6.80 14.60 -4.37
CA PHE A 61 -8.01 13.96 -3.86
C PHE A 61 -9.07 13.99 -4.95
N SER A 62 -9.75 12.87 -5.13
CA SER A 62 -10.90 12.78 -6.06
C SER A 62 -12.16 12.51 -5.23
N VAL A 63 -13.09 13.46 -5.22
CA VAL A 63 -14.35 13.36 -4.51
C VAL A 63 -15.46 13.67 -5.53
N GLU A 64 -16.42 12.76 -5.69
CA GLU A 64 -17.55 12.89 -6.63
C GLU A 64 -17.14 13.19 -8.09
N GLY A 65 -15.91 12.76 -8.46
CA GLY A 65 -15.38 12.97 -9.82
C GLY A 65 -14.69 14.33 -10.02
N GLU A 66 -14.61 15.15 -8.99
CA GLU A 66 -13.79 16.38 -8.99
C GLU A 66 -12.43 16.11 -8.34
N GLU A 67 -11.38 16.61 -8.97
CA GLU A 67 -10.00 16.49 -8.46
C GLU A 67 -9.57 17.78 -7.77
N GLU A 68 -9.05 17.66 -6.55
CA GLU A 68 -8.50 18.76 -5.78
C GLU A 68 -7.06 18.44 -5.35
N LEU A 69 -6.12 19.35 -5.61
CA LEU A 69 -4.75 19.26 -5.11
C LEU A 69 -4.67 19.85 -3.70
N VAL A 70 -4.52 18.98 -2.70
CA VAL A 70 -4.49 19.37 -1.29
C VAL A 70 -3.06 19.36 -0.76
N PRO A 71 -2.57 20.40 -0.10
CA PRO A 71 -1.29 20.39 0.57
C PRO A 71 -1.32 19.46 1.79
N CYS A 72 -0.40 18.50 1.83
CA CYS A 72 -0.27 17.53 2.90
C CYS A 72 1.12 17.60 3.54
N ALA A 73 1.18 17.39 4.84
CA ALA A 73 2.43 17.18 5.57
C ALA A 73 2.75 15.68 5.65
N LEU A 74 4.04 15.37 5.60
CA LEU A 74 4.53 14.02 5.85
C LEU A 74 4.59 13.78 7.36
N TYR A 75 3.82 12.82 7.82
CA TYR A 75 4.02 12.25 9.14
C TYR A 75 4.95 11.04 9.02
N THR A 76 5.91 10.94 9.95
CA THR A 76 6.83 9.80 10.08
C THR A 76 6.63 9.17 11.44
N GLY A 77 6.13 7.94 11.44
CA GLY A 77 5.96 7.10 12.62
C GLY A 77 7.11 6.12 12.83
N ASP A 78 6.90 5.14 13.69
CA ASP A 78 7.87 4.06 13.94
C ASP A 78 7.84 3.06 12.76
N GLY A 79 8.80 3.20 11.85
CA GLY A 79 8.96 2.35 10.68
C GLY A 79 7.96 2.61 9.54
N TYR A 80 7.32 3.78 9.48
CA TYR A 80 6.45 4.13 8.37
C TYR A 80 6.34 5.64 8.14
N SER A 81 5.74 6.02 7.02
CA SER A 81 5.37 7.41 6.73
C SER A 81 4.05 7.49 5.96
N ILE A 82 3.32 8.61 6.14
CA ILE A 82 2.03 8.86 5.51
C ILE A 82 1.81 10.36 5.31
N TYR A 83 1.15 10.78 4.23
CA TYR A 83 0.78 12.16 4.02
C TYR A 83 -0.63 12.44 4.53
N LEU A 84 -0.77 13.54 5.29
CA LEU A 84 -2.02 13.99 5.89
C LEU A 84 -2.26 15.47 5.60
N PRO A 85 -3.49 15.89 5.20
CA PRO A 85 -3.87 17.30 5.18
C PRO A 85 -3.70 17.93 6.57
N GLU A 86 -2.87 18.99 6.70
CA GLU A 86 -2.50 19.55 8.00
C GLU A 86 -3.70 20.16 8.75
N GLU A 87 -4.68 20.71 8.01
CA GLU A 87 -5.84 21.37 8.62
C GLU A 87 -6.85 20.37 9.19
N ASP A 88 -6.99 19.20 8.56
CA ASP A 88 -7.99 18.21 8.90
C ASP A 88 -7.49 17.22 9.98
N TRP A 89 -6.19 16.99 10.04
CA TRP A 89 -5.59 15.93 10.85
C TRP A 89 -4.53 16.50 11.80
N PRO A 90 -4.89 16.72 13.07
CA PRO A 90 -3.93 17.14 14.10
C PRO A 90 -2.91 16.03 14.38
N ALA A 91 -1.94 16.30 15.25
CA ALA A 91 -0.96 15.30 15.68
C ALA A 91 -1.66 14.05 16.26
N PRO A 92 -1.17 12.85 15.99
CA PRO A 92 -1.79 11.62 16.48
C PRO A 92 -1.64 11.46 17.98
N THR A 93 -2.54 10.69 18.55
CA THR A 93 -2.37 10.11 19.88
C THR A 93 -1.64 8.78 19.74
N HIS A 94 -0.54 8.64 20.47
CA HIS A 94 0.23 7.39 20.54
C HIS A 94 -0.27 6.52 21.68
N SER A 95 -0.45 5.23 21.43
CA SER A 95 -0.83 4.25 22.45
C SER A 95 -0.23 2.87 22.16
N GLU A 96 -0.24 2.01 23.16
CA GLU A 96 0.02 0.57 23.02
C GLU A 96 -1.25 -0.17 23.47
N ASP A 97 -2.17 -0.40 22.55
CA ASP A 97 -3.40 -1.14 22.85
C ASP A 97 -3.15 -2.66 22.74
N GLY A 98 -3.27 -3.37 23.86
CA GLY A 98 -2.99 -4.81 23.90
C GLY A 98 -1.54 -5.19 23.54
N GLY A 99 -0.57 -4.27 23.65
CA GLY A 99 0.82 -4.47 23.23
C GLY A 99 1.07 -4.19 21.74
N VAL A 100 0.08 -3.62 21.04
CA VAL A 100 0.19 -3.20 19.64
C VAL A 100 0.45 -1.70 19.57
N PRO A 101 1.66 -1.24 19.17
CA PRO A 101 1.93 0.18 18.94
C PRO A 101 0.94 0.77 17.94
N THR A 102 0.36 1.90 18.29
CA THR A 102 -0.76 2.48 17.54
C THR A 102 -0.68 3.99 17.54
N ASP A 103 -0.84 4.58 16.34
CA ASP A 103 -1.03 6.00 16.11
C ASP A 103 -2.48 6.24 15.68
N LEU A 104 -3.18 7.11 16.40
CA LEU A 104 -4.58 7.45 16.16
C LEU A 104 -4.72 8.93 15.84
N TRP A 105 -5.27 9.24 14.68
CA TRP A 105 -5.74 10.56 14.28
C TRP A 105 -7.26 10.62 14.34
N VAL A 106 -7.78 11.69 14.92
CA VAL A 106 -9.20 12.02 14.87
C VAL A 106 -9.34 13.30 14.05
N SER A 107 -10.30 13.35 13.14
CA SER A 107 -10.54 14.53 12.31
C SER A 107 -10.82 15.76 13.17
N ALA A 108 -10.24 16.91 12.81
CA ALA A 108 -10.49 18.18 13.51
C ALA A 108 -11.93 18.67 13.38
N TYR A 109 -12.69 18.15 12.40
CA TYR A 109 -14.04 18.60 12.08
C TYR A 109 -15.14 17.60 12.40
N ASN A 110 -14.76 16.32 12.66
CA ASN A 110 -15.75 15.27 12.95
C ASN A 110 -15.13 14.18 13.82
N ASP A 111 -15.52 14.10 15.08
CA ASP A 111 -15.00 13.15 16.06
C ASP A 111 -15.36 11.67 15.72
N ASP A 112 -16.36 11.44 14.85
CA ASP A 112 -16.73 10.11 14.36
C ASP A 112 -15.84 9.62 13.21
N VAL A 113 -14.95 10.50 12.71
CA VAL A 113 -14.00 10.18 11.63
C VAL A 113 -12.59 10.09 12.19
N TRP A 114 -12.01 8.91 12.06
CA TRP A 114 -10.65 8.69 12.52
C TRP A 114 -9.86 7.76 11.59
N LEU A 115 -8.54 7.88 11.65
CA LEU A 115 -7.55 7.01 11.01
C LEU A 115 -6.62 6.47 12.07
N LYS A 116 -6.31 5.17 12.01
CA LYS A 116 -5.41 4.49 12.91
C LYS A 116 -4.38 3.67 12.12
N VAL A 117 -3.11 3.75 12.55
CA VAL A 117 -2.03 2.87 12.09
C VAL A 117 -1.58 2.04 13.28
N SER A 118 -1.70 0.73 13.17
CA SER A 118 -1.31 -0.24 14.21
C SER A 118 -0.25 -1.19 13.67
N HIS A 119 0.84 -1.42 14.41
CA HIS A 119 1.92 -2.29 13.97
C HIS A 119 1.89 -3.63 14.72
N TYR A 120 1.47 -4.67 14.06
CA TYR A 120 1.46 -6.06 14.55
C TYR A 120 2.82 -6.69 14.28
N ARG A 121 3.74 -6.51 15.21
CA ARG A 121 5.09 -7.07 15.14
C ARG A 121 5.04 -8.59 15.16
N ASP A 122 5.87 -9.26 14.37
CA ASP A 122 5.97 -10.72 14.30
C ASP A 122 4.66 -11.43 13.89
N MET A 123 3.76 -10.73 13.19
CA MET A 123 2.53 -11.30 12.62
C MET A 123 2.52 -11.12 11.10
N THR A 124 2.19 -12.18 10.41
CA THR A 124 1.90 -12.15 8.96
C THR A 124 0.61 -11.36 8.69
N ALA A 125 0.40 -10.92 7.46
CA ALA A 125 -0.81 -10.16 7.10
C ALA A 125 -2.11 -10.93 7.41
N PRO A 126 -2.25 -12.24 7.16
CA PRO A 126 -3.44 -13.00 7.58
C PRO A 126 -3.64 -13.00 9.10
N GLU A 127 -2.59 -13.25 9.89
CA GLU A 127 -2.67 -13.27 11.36
C GLU A 127 -3.05 -11.90 11.93
N ALA A 128 -2.47 -10.82 11.41
CA ALA A 128 -2.77 -9.45 11.82
C ALA A 128 -4.23 -9.07 11.49
N ARG A 129 -4.75 -9.50 10.32
CA ARG A 129 -6.16 -9.29 9.92
C ARG A 129 -7.13 -10.00 10.87
N GLU A 130 -6.87 -11.27 11.19
CA GLU A 130 -7.70 -12.03 12.13
C GLU A 130 -7.70 -11.40 13.53
N GLU A 131 -6.53 -10.99 14.01
CA GLU A 131 -6.37 -10.32 15.31
C GLU A 131 -7.12 -8.98 15.34
N PHE A 132 -6.96 -8.17 14.29
CA PHE A 132 -7.67 -6.90 14.16
C PHE A 132 -9.19 -7.10 14.12
N ALA A 133 -9.70 -8.02 13.30
CA ALA A 133 -11.13 -8.31 13.22
C ALA A 133 -11.68 -8.77 14.57
N ARG A 134 -10.96 -9.64 15.27
CA ARG A 134 -11.34 -10.13 16.61
C ARG A 134 -11.35 -9.02 17.65
N SER A 135 -10.35 -8.16 17.66
CA SER A 135 -10.21 -7.07 18.63
C SER A 135 -11.17 -5.91 18.37
N SER A 136 -11.48 -5.62 17.10
CA SER A 136 -12.44 -4.58 16.73
C SER A 136 -13.88 -4.96 17.04
N GLY A 137 -14.20 -6.26 17.10
CA GLY A 137 -15.55 -6.76 17.22
C GLY A 137 -16.43 -6.54 15.99
N ALA A 138 -15.84 -6.15 14.86
CA ALA A 138 -16.54 -6.00 13.59
C ALA A 138 -16.56 -7.32 12.81
N GLU A 139 -17.66 -7.56 12.10
CA GLU A 139 -17.80 -8.72 11.22
C GLU A 139 -17.48 -8.31 9.78
N PHE A 140 -16.33 -8.76 9.29
CA PHE A 140 -15.91 -8.53 7.91
C PHE A 140 -16.31 -9.71 7.04
N GLU A 141 -16.91 -9.43 5.90
CA GLU A 141 -17.13 -10.44 4.86
C GLU A 141 -15.78 -10.75 4.19
N ASP A 142 -15.49 -12.04 4.00
CA ASP A 142 -14.30 -12.55 3.30
C ASP A 142 -12.96 -11.97 3.78
N LEU A 143 -12.71 -12.03 5.09
CA LEU A 143 -11.50 -11.51 5.75
C LEU A 143 -10.18 -11.96 5.07
N MET A 144 -10.19 -13.09 4.39
CA MET A 144 -9.02 -13.73 3.76
C MET A 144 -8.97 -13.59 2.24
N GLY A 145 -10.03 -13.07 1.61
CA GLY A 145 -10.24 -13.13 0.16
C GLY A 145 -10.02 -11.82 -0.60
N GLY A 146 -9.70 -10.72 0.05
CA GLY A 146 -9.40 -9.45 -0.62
C GLY A 146 -8.11 -9.51 -1.45
N GLU A 147 -8.08 -8.82 -2.59
CA GLU A 147 -6.82 -8.62 -3.32
C GLU A 147 -5.82 -7.86 -2.43
N PRO A 148 -4.51 -8.15 -2.54
CA PRO A 148 -3.50 -7.40 -1.81
C PRO A 148 -3.58 -5.90 -2.14
N GLY A 149 -3.81 -5.08 -1.12
CA GLY A 149 -3.92 -3.63 -1.28
C GLY A 149 -5.35 -3.09 -1.34
N ASP A 150 -6.36 -3.97 -1.43
CA ASP A 150 -7.76 -3.53 -1.34
C ASP A 150 -8.23 -3.45 0.12
N PRO A 151 -8.91 -2.37 0.52
CA PRO A 151 -9.47 -2.26 1.86
C PRO A 151 -10.66 -3.20 2.04
N LEU A 152 -10.74 -3.79 3.23
CA LEU A 152 -11.92 -4.52 3.68
C LEU A 152 -12.80 -3.60 4.53
N THR A 153 -14.10 -3.64 4.31
CA THR A 153 -15.06 -2.76 4.99
C THR A 153 -16.14 -3.58 5.67
N ALA A 154 -16.43 -3.22 6.92
CA ALA A 154 -17.56 -3.75 7.68
C ALA A 154 -18.52 -2.63 8.06
N ILE A 155 -19.81 -2.97 8.18
CA ILE A 155 -20.79 -2.10 8.82
C ILE A 155 -20.65 -2.32 10.33
N TYR A 156 -20.27 -1.24 11.03
CA TYR A 156 -20.11 -1.27 12.48
C TYR A 156 -21.38 -0.81 13.21
N PRO A 157 -21.60 -1.22 14.45
CA PRO A 157 -22.72 -0.70 15.24
C PRO A 157 -22.80 0.84 15.18
N GLU A 158 -24.01 1.38 15.32
CA GLU A 158 -24.28 2.83 15.35
C GLU A 158 -24.10 3.58 14.02
N LYS A 159 -24.25 2.87 12.88
CA LYS A 159 -24.20 3.48 11.54
C LYS A 159 -22.82 4.04 11.15
N HIS A 160 -21.78 3.28 11.39
CA HIS A 160 -20.43 3.57 10.90
C HIS A 160 -19.98 2.52 9.91
N PHE A 161 -19.07 2.93 9.02
CA PHE A 161 -18.22 2.02 8.25
C PHE A 161 -16.87 1.95 8.94
N LEU A 162 -16.41 0.74 9.20
CA LEU A 162 -15.02 0.47 9.61
C LEU A 162 -14.32 -0.22 8.45
N SER A 163 -13.28 0.40 7.95
CA SER A 163 -12.45 -0.15 6.88
C SER A 163 -11.03 -0.39 7.38
N PHE A 164 -10.35 -1.36 6.80
CA PHE A 164 -8.92 -1.53 7.04
C PHE A 164 -8.17 -2.09 5.84
N LEU A 165 -6.86 -1.83 5.82
CA LEU A 165 -5.89 -2.34 4.87
C LEU A 165 -4.70 -2.92 5.64
N SER A 166 -4.15 -4.04 5.19
CA SER A 166 -2.91 -4.61 5.74
C SER A 166 -1.74 -4.37 4.80
N VAL A 167 -0.60 -3.95 5.36
CA VAL A 167 0.66 -3.72 4.63
C VAL A 167 1.79 -4.41 5.39
N GLU A 168 2.50 -5.33 4.73
CA GLU A 168 3.68 -5.97 5.31
C GLU A 168 4.81 -4.95 5.49
N ASP A 169 5.54 -5.05 6.60
CA ASP A 169 6.63 -4.12 6.94
C ASP A 169 7.96 -4.46 6.24
N GLY A 170 7.97 -5.50 5.39
CA GLY A 170 9.16 -5.99 4.70
C GLY A 170 10.08 -6.88 5.55
N THR A 171 9.72 -7.13 6.80
CA THR A 171 10.42 -8.04 7.71
C THR A 171 9.52 -9.21 8.14
N SER A 172 8.99 -9.18 9.34
CA SER A 172 8.10 -10.22 9.87
C SER A 172 6.80 -9.66 10.43
N GLY A 173 6.59 -8.34 10.33
CA GLY A 173 5.44 -7.64 10.87
C GLY A 173 4.49 -7.12 9.81
N THR A 174 3.34 -6.64 10.28
CA THR A 174 2.26 -6.11 9.43
C THR A 174 1.68 -4.84 10.05
N TYR A 175 1.58 -3.79 9.26
CA TYR A 175 0.77 -2.62 9.59
C TYR A 175 -0.69 -2.88 9.23
N ILE A 176 -1.59 -2.57 10.13
CA ILE A 176 -3.02 -2.43 9.86
C ILE A 176 -3.34 -0.94 9.88
N LEU A 177 -3.70 -0.42 8.71
CA LEU A 177 -4.30 0.90 8.59
C LEU A 177 -5.80 0.72 8.69
N SER A 178 -6.44 1.31 9.68
CA SER A 178 -7.89 1.23 9.85
C SER A 178 -8.50 2.61 9.98
N TRP A 179 -9.70 2.79 9.43
CA TRP A 179 -10.40 4.07 9.50
C TRP A 179 -11.89 3.88 9.66
N GLN A 180 -12.50 4.81 10.32
CA GLN A 180 -13.93 4.85 10.53
C GLN A 180 -14.52 6.13 9.97
N VAL A 181 -15.70 5.99 9.39
CA VAL A 181 -16.56 7.11 8.98
C VAL A 181 -17.99 6.82 9.37
N SER A 182 -18.76 7.83 9.80
CA SER A 182 -20.21 7.67 9.94
C SER A 182 -20.86 7.58 8.55
N PHE A 183 -22.06 6.99 8.47
CA PHE A 183 -22.79 6.90 7.20
C PHE A 183 -23.02 8.26 6.55
N GLU A 184 -23.26 9.29 7.38
CA GLU A 184 -23.47 10.65 6.89
C GLU A 184 -22.21 11.32 6.34
N ALA A 185 -21.03 10.92 6.85
CA ALA A 185 -19.75 11.45 6.42
C ALA A 185 -19.08 10.62 5.31
N ALA A 186 -19.61 9.44 4.98
CA ALA A 186 -18.95 8.47 4.11
C ALA A 186 -18.69 9.01 2.69
N GLU A 187 -19.63 9.77 2.12
CA GLU A 187 -19.47 10.32 0.76
C GLU A 187 -18.27 11.28 0.66
N GLY A 188 -18.09 12.16 1.66
CA GLY A 188 -17.00 13.13 1.66
C GLY A 188 -15.68 12.60 2.19
N TYR A 189 -15.71 11.89 3.34
CA TYR A 189 -14.50 11.42 4.00
C TYR A 189 -13.98 10.08 3.48
N GLY A 190 -14.85 9.19 2.99
CA GLY A 190 -14.44 7.87 2.52
C GLY A 190 -13.37 7.95 1.45
N ALA A 191 -13.65 8.63 0.33
CA ALA A 191 -12.71 8.79 -0.77
C ALA A 191 -11.42 9.55 -0.36
N ARG A 192 -11.54 10.50 0.60
CA ARG A 192 -10.38 11.23 1.13
C ARG A 192 -9.49 10.30 1.97
N LEU A 193 -10.07 9.47 2.82
CA LEU A 193 -9.33 8.49 3.63
C LEU A 193 -8.65 7.44 2.76
N ASP A 194 -9.31 6.92 1.74
CA ASP A 194 -8.71 6.00 0.77
C ASP A 194 -7.48 6.63 0.09
N THR A 195 -7.58 7.91 -0.29
CA THR A 195 -6.44 8.66 -0.84
C THR A 195 -5.31 8.81 0.18
N ILE A 196 -5.60 9.19 1.43
CA ILE A 196 -4.61 9.31 2.50
C ILE A 196 -3.90 7.98 2.72
N VAL A 197 -4.66 6.90 2.88
CA VAL A 197 -4.14 5.55 3.11
C VAL A 197 -3.26 5.08 1.96
N SER A 198 -3.59 5.43 0.71
CA SER A 198 -2.75 5.12 -0.46
C SER A 198 -1.36 5.76 -0.43
N THR A 199 -1.17 6.81 0.38
CA THR A 199 0.14 7.47 0.55
C THR A 199 1.03 6.79 1.59
N PHE A 200 0.53 5.79 2.31
CA PHE A 200 1.29 5.06 3.31
C PHE A 200 2.48 4.32 2.69
N GLN A 201 3.60 4.36 3.39
CA GLN A 201 4.79 3.58 3.04
C GLN A 201 5.43 3.04 4.32
N ALA A 202 5.62 1.73 4.39
CA ALA A 202 6.50 1.12 5.38
C ALA A 202 7.95 1.51 5.07
N ALA A 203 8.73 1.80 6.09
CA ALA A 203 10.17 2.02 5.93
C ALA A 203 10.85 0.68 5.63
N PRO A 204 11.88 0.66 4.77
CA PRO A 204 12.65 -0.53 4.45
C PRO A 204 13.50 -1.01 5.64
#